data_1350098fc2ad3c1e58bc4c606719023c
#
_entry.id   1350098fc2ad3c1e58bc4c606719023c
#
_cell.length_a   1.000
_cell.length_b   1.000
_cell.length_c   1.000
_cell.angle_alpha   90.00
_cell.angle_beta   90.00
_cell.angle_gamma   90.00
#
_symmetry.space_group_name_H-M   'P 1'
#
loop_
_entity.id
_entity.type
_entity.pdbx_description
1 polymer ?
#
loop_
_entity_poly.entity_id
_entity_poly.type
_entity_poly.pdbx_seq_one_letter_code
_entity_poly.pdbx_strand_id
1 'polypeptide(L)'
;MNSVLSKLGISEFNFGACSGEDQWSKSKDGGLIESVNPSNNELIASVYQSTENDYDNVINASLDAFKEFRKVPAPIRGQLVREMGESLREHKDALGTLVSMEMGKIKQEGDGEVQEMIDIADFAVGQARMLYGKTMHSERPDHRMYEQWHPLGPIGVISAFNFPVAVWAWNAFIAAICGNTTIWKPSSSTPLTAIAVQNICNSVMERNGYSAIFSILIGKGSVIGEKLIQDNKIPLISFTGSTKMGRHVTSKVSERFGKTILELGGNNAIIVDESADMELVIPAVVFGAVGTAGQRCTSTRRIIIQDSLYDSFLDKILNAYEQVKIGDPLDSNTLMGPLVNQQAVDDYLKAIDRVKSSGGTVHTGGKAIEGKGYFVEPAVVSAQNEWGIVQEETFAPILYIIKYKDIDEAISIHNDVPQGLSSSIFTTNIANAEKFLSQRGSDCGIANVNIGTSGAEIGGAFGGEKETGGGRESGSDSWKQYMRRQTNTINWSKDLPLAQGIEFNLDK
;
A
#
# COMPACT_ATOMS: atom_id res chain seq x y z
N MET A 1 -8.37 -25.32 -8.81
CA MET A 1 -9.04 -24.51 -7.77
C MET A 1 -9.01 -25.21 -6.41
N ASN A 2 -9.68 -26.36 -6.23
CA ASN A 2 -9.77 -27.02 -4.90
C ASN A 2 -8.41 -27.33 -4.23
N SER A 3 -7.37 -27.70 -4.98
CA SER A 3 -6.04 -27.96 -4.41
C SER A 3 -5.34 -26.71 -3.86
N VAL A 4 -5.51 -25.55 -4.50
CA VAL A 4 -4.96 -24.26 -4.04
C VAL A 4 -5.65 -23.81 -2.76
N LEU A 5 -6.97 -23.80 -2.76
CA LEU A 5 -7.78 -23.40 -1.59
C LEU A 5 -7.48 -24.30 -0.37
N SER A 6 -7.47 -25.63 -0.58
CA SER A 6 -7.18 -26.59 0.49
C SER A 6 -5.76 -26.42 1.06
N LYS A 7 -4.75 -26.16 0.21
CA LYS A 7 -3.36 -25.90 0.65
C LYS A 7 -3.26 -24.66 1.55
N LEU A 8 -4.14 -23.68 1.35
CA LEU A 8 -4.19 -22.43 2.10
C LEU A 8 -5.20 -22.45 3.27
N GLY A 9 -5.83 -23.60 3.53
CA GLY A 9 -6.82 -23.73 4.59
C GLY A 9 -8.13 -23.00 4.32
N ILE A 10 -8.46 -22.75 3.05
CA ILE A 10 -9.72 -22.10 2.65
C ILE A 10 -10.78 -23.16 2.38
N SER A 11 -11.92 -23.02 3.05
CA SER A 11 -13.13 -23.83 2.89
C SER A 11 -14.17 -23.14 2.03
N GLU A 12 -15.27 -23.83 1.71
CA GLU A 12 -16.42 -23.23 1.02
C GLU A 12 -17.01 -22.04 1.81
N PHE A 13 -17.08 -22.21 3.15
CA PHE A 13 -17.46 -21.15 4.08
C PHE A 13 -16.36 -20.92 5.10
N ASN A 14 -15.96 -19.68 5.25
CA ASN A 14 -14.90 -19.24 6.15
C ASN A 14 -15.44 -18.24 7.17
N PHE A 15 -14.67 -17.96 8.23
CA PHE A 15 -15.03 -16.94 9.22
C PHE A 15 -14.13 -15.72 9.09
N GLY A 16 -14.68 -14.54 9.39
CA GLY A 16 -14.01 -13.26 9.15
C GLY A 16 -13.22 -12.71 10.33
N ALA A 17 -13.26 -13.35 11.50
CA ALA A 17 -12.52 -12.88 12.67
C ALA A 17 -11.62 -13.96 13.24
N CYS A 18 -10.36 -13.61 13.52
CA CYS A 18 -9.39 -14.52 14.12
C CYS A 18 -8.33 -13.77 14.92
N SER A 19 -7.89 -14.33 16.04
CA SER A 19 -6.80 -13.82 16.86
C SER A 19 -5.69 -14.86 17.14
N GLY A 20 -5.71 -16.01 16.49
CA GLY A 20 -4.69 -17.07 16.66
C GLY A 20 -5.17 -18.41 16.16
N GLU A 21 -4.33 -19.44 16.26
CA GLU A 21 -4.71 -20.82 15.93
C GLU A 21 -5.90 -21.24 16.78
N ASP A 22 -6.82 -21.99 16.18
CA ASP A 22 -8.09 -22.41 16.78
C ASP A 22 -8.99 -21.25 17.34
N GLN A 23 -8.64 -19.99 17.09
CA GLN A 23 -9.37 -18.81 17.57
C GLN A 23 -10.15 -18.10 16.45
N TRP A 24 -10.57 -18.85 15.43
CA TRP A 24 -11.53 -18.36 14.45
C TRP A 24 -12.91 -18.21 15.09
N SER A 25 -13.57 -17.09 14.83
CA SER A 25 -14.98 -16.91 15.19
C SER A 25 -15.82 -18.06 14.63
N LYS A 26 -16.92 -18.37 15.29
CA LYS A 26 -17.93 -19.31 14.81
C LYS A 26 -19.28 -18.63 14.55
N SER A 27 -19.33 -17.30 14.70
CA SER A 27 -20.56 -16.53 14.46
C SER A 27 -20.87 -16.45 12.97
N LYS A 28 -22.14 -16.59 12.65
CA LYS A 28 -22.71 -16.42 11.30
C LYS A 28 -23.59 -15.17 11.21
N ASP A 29 -23.69 -14.40 12.29
CA ASP A 29 -24.64 -13.29 12.42
C ASP A 29 -24.22 -12.03 11.68
N GLY A 30 -22.94 -11.89 11.28
CA GLY A 30 -22.40 -10.74 10.55
C GLY A 30 -22.85 -10.64 9.08
N GLY A 31 -23.55 -11.68 8.59
CA GLY A 31 -23.88 -11.81 7.17
C GLY A 31 -22.73 -12.40 6.34
N LEU A 32 -22.97 -12.58 5.05
CA LEU A 32 -22.04 -13.28 4.15
C LEU A 32 -21.42 -12.33 3.13
N ILE A 33 -20.15 -12.51 2.85
CA ILE A 33 -19.44 -11.94 1.70
C ILE A 33 -19.13 -13.10 0.76
N GLU A 34 -19.50 -12.96 -0.51
CA GLU A 34 -19.13 -13.88 -1.58
C GLU A 34 -17.90 -13.34 -2.29
N SER A 35 -16.81 -14.11 -2.29
CA SER A 35 -15.61 -13.81 -3.06
C SER A 35 -15.74 -14.45 -4.43
N VAL A 36 -15.71 -13.60 -5.46
CA VAL A 36 -15.97 -13.96 -6.86
C VAL A 36 -14.73 -13.70 -7.69
N ASN A 37 -14.41 -14.62 -8.59
CA ASN A 37 -13.32 -14.42 -9.54
C ASN A 37 -13.74 -13.39 -10.61
N PRO A 38 -13.07 -12.23 -10.72
CA PRO A 38 -13.44 -11.17 -11.64
C PRO A 38 -13.23 -11.54 -13.12
N SER A 39 -12.50 -12.62 -13.43
CA SER A 39 -12.28 -13.06 -14.80
C SER A 39 -13.46 -13.85 -15.40
N ASN A 40 -14.28 -14.49 -14.57
CA ASN A 40 -15.35 -15.34 -15.05
C ASN A 40 -16.67 -15.25 -14.26
N ASN A 41 -16.68 -14.44 -13.18
CA ASN A 41 -17.80 -14.23 -12.25
C ASN A 41 -18.20 -15.51 -11.49
N GLU A 42 -17.30 -16.49 -11.35
CA GLU A 42 -17.55 -17.70 -10.57
C GLU A 42 -17.23 -17.47 -9.09
N LEU A 43 -18.09 -18.01 -8.21
CA LEU A 43 -17.86 -18.00 -6.77
C LEU A 43 -16.61 -18.83 -6.43
N ILE A 44 -15.67 -18.22 -5.70
CA ILE A 44 -14.49 -18.90 -5.18
C ILE A 44 -14.83 -19.55 -3.83
N ALA A 45 -15.26 -18.76 -2.88
CA ALA A 45 -15.73 -19.18 -1.55
C ALA A 45 -16.46 -18.01 -0.85
N SER A 46 -17.03 -18.28 0.31
CA SER A 46 -17.79 -17.32 1.10
C SER A 46 -17.17 -17.08 2.48
N VAL A 47 -17.40 -15.88 3.03
CA VAL A 47 -16.87 -15.47 4.33
C VAL A 47 -17.99 -14.89 5.20
N TYR A 48 -18.22 -15.46 6.38
CA TYR A 48 -19.07 -14.84 7.40
C TYR A 48 -18.34 -13.61 7.98
N GLN A 49 -18.96 -12.44 7.90
CA GLN A 49 -18.39 -11.20 8.38
C GLN A 49 -18.27 -11.20 9.91
N SER A 50 -17.27 -10.48 10.40
CA SER A 50 -17.09 -10.22 11.83
C SER A 50 -18.29 -9.45 12.40
N THR A 51 -18.71 -9.84 13.58
CA THR A 51 -19.72 -9.14 14.40
C THR A 51 -19.01 -8.10 15.31
N GLU A 52 -19.81 -7.28 16.00
CA GLU A 52 -19.26 -6.38 17.03
C GLU A 52 -18.64 -7.14 18.20
N ASN A 53 -19.20 -8.29 18.57
CA ASN A 53 -18.63 -9.14 19.60
C ASN A 53 -17.29 -9.76 19.17
N ASP A 54 -17.16 -10.17 17.89
CA ASP A 54 -15.88 -10.62 17.34
C ASP A 54 -14.84 -9.50 17.39
N TYR A 55 -15.25 -8.26 17.04
CA TYR A 55 -14.38 -7.09 17.14
C TYR A 55 -13.85 -6.94 18.57
N ASP A 56 -14.72 -6.90 19.55
CA ASP A 56 -14.32 -6.69 20.96
C ASP A 56 -13.39 -7.82 21.46
N ASN A 57 -13.64 -9.06 21.07
CA ASN A 57 -12.80 -10.21 21.39
C ASN A 57 -11.40 -10.08 20.78
N VAL A 58 -11.31 -9.75 19.48
CA VAL A 58 -10.02 -9.57 18.77
C VAL A 58 -9.22 -8.39 19.34
N ILE A 59 -9.87 -7.25 19.61
CA ILE A 59 -9.22 -6.09 20.22
C ILE A 59 -8.64 -6.44 21.59
N ASN A 60 -9.42 -7.12 22.45
CA ASN A 60 -8.96 -7.46 23.78
C ASN A 60 -7.80 -8.48 23.73
N ALA A 61 -7.90 -9.51 22.88
CA ALA A 61 -6.82 -10.47 22.67
C ALA A 61 -5.51 -9.78 22.19
N SER A 62 -5.63 -8.85 21.23
CA SER A 62 -4.49 -8.09 20.72
C SER A 62 -3.86 -7.17 21.79
N LEU A 63 -4.67 -6.54 22.66
CA LEU A 63 -4.19 -5.74 23.79
C LEU A 63 -3.43 -6.59 24.82
N ASP A 64 -3.94 -7.77 25.14
CA ASP A 64 -3.29 -8.66 26.10
C ASP A 64 -1.98 -9.22 25.52
N ALA A 65 -1.99 -9.63 24.27
CA ALA A 65 -0.77 -10.03 23.55
C ALA A 65 0.28 -8.89 23.53
N PHE A 66 -0.14 -7.66 23.27
CA PHE A 66 0.76 -6.49 23.28
C PHE A 66 1.47 -6.31 24.61
N LYS A 67 0.78 -6.50 25.75
CA LYS A 67 1.40 -6.33 27.10
C LYS A 67 2.61 -7.24 27.30
N GLU A 68 2.59 -8.43 26.71
CA GLU A 68 3.69 -9.40 26.79
C GLU A 68 4.69 -9.24 25.63
N PHE A 69 4.21 -9.08 24.41
CA PHE A 69 5.07 -9.00 23.22
C PHE A 69 5.99 -7.79 23.23
N ARG A 70 5.57 -6.64 23.74
CA ARG A 70 6.42 -5.45 23.90
C ARG A 70 7.64 -5.65 24.83
N LYS A 71 7.62 -6.68 25.69
CA LYS A 71 8.74 -7.04 26.58
C LYS A 71 9.78 -7.91 25.87
N VAL A 72 9.40 -8.56 24.77
CA VAL A 72 10.29 -9.43 24.00
C VAL A 72 11.35 -8.58 23.30
N PRO A 73 12.66 -8.92 23.38
CA PRO A 73 13.70 -8.18 22.67
C PRO A 73 13.47 -8.11 21.17
N ALA A 74 13.75 -6.96 20.55
CA ALA A 74 13.50 -6.75 19.12
C ALA A 74 14.13 -7.81 18.19
N PRO A 75 15.37 -8.30 18.41
CA PRO A 75 15.93 -9.37 17.58
C PRO A 75 15.16 -10.70 17.69
N ILE A 76 14.51 -10.98 18.82
CA ILE A 76 13.68 -12.20 18.98
C ILE A 76 12.35 -12.01 18.24
N ARG A 77 11.75 -10.78 18.28
CA ARG A 77 10.60 -10.46 17.44
C ARG A 77 10.94 -10.58 15.93
N GLY A 78 12.16 -10.17 15.56
CA GLY A 78 12.70 -10.39 14.21
C GLY A 78 12.77 -11.85 13.82
N GLN A 79 13.09 -12.77 14.76
CA GLN A 79 13.09 -14.20 14.47
C GLN A 79 11.68 -14.72 14.15
N LEU A 80 10.66 -14.27 14.88
CA LEU A 80 9.27 -14.59 14.54
C LEU A 80 8.91 -14.14 13.11
N VAL A 81 9.26 -12.89 12.74
CA VAL A 81 9.03 -12.38 11.38
C VAL A 81 9.80 -13.16 10.32
N ARG A 82 11.01 -13.60 10.62
CA ARG A 82 11.78 -14.49 9.74
C ARG A 82 11.02 -15.78 9.42
N GLU A 83 10.49 -16.44 10.44
CA GLU A 83 9.70 -17.68 10.25
C GLU A 83 8.41 -17.44 9.47
N MET A 84 7.80 -16.23 9.60
CA MET A 84 6.70 -15.80 8.71
C MET A 84 7.17 -15.76 7.26
N GLY A 85 8.29 -15.11 6.97
CA GLY A 85 8.89 -15.05 5.63
C GLY A 85 9.20 -16.42 5.05
N GLU A 86 9.75 -17.35 5.85
CA GLU A 86 10.01 -18.72 5.44
C GLU A 86 8.72 -19.47 5.09
N SER A 87 7.68 -19.35 5.93
CA SER A 87 6.38 -19.97 5.65
C SER A 87 5.70 -19.37 4.42
N LEU A 88 5.84 -18.07 4.18
CA LEU A 88 5.36 -17.43 2.95
C LEU A 88 6.06 -17.95 1.70
N ARG A 89 7.39 -18.23 1.75
CA ARG A 89 8.12 -18.85 0.64
C ARG A 89 7.57 -20.23 0.28
N GLU A 90 7.23 -21.04 1.27
CA GLU A 90 6.63 -22.37 1.07
C GLU A 90 5.24 -22.30 0.41
N HIS A 91 4.50 -21.23 0.68
CA HIS A 91 3.14 -21.05 0.17
C HIS A 91 3.03 -20.09 -1.02
N LYS A 92 4.18 -19.55 -1.54
CA LYS A 92 4.20 -18.47 -2.53
C LYS A 92 3.35 -18.76 -3.77
N ASP A 93 3.55 -19.92 -4.39
CA ASP A 93 2.82 -20.28 -5.60
C ASP A 93 1.29 -20.38 -5.36
N ALA A 94 0.87 -21.02 -4.27
CA ALA A 94 -0.54 -21.18 -3.95
C ALA A 94 -1.20 -19.83 -3.59
N LEU A 95 -0.51 -19.02 -2.77
CA LEU A 95 -1.02 -17.71 -2.36
C LEU A 95 -1.04 -16.73 -3.54
N GLY A 96 0.00 -16.69 -4.37
CA GLY A 96 0.04 -15.87 -5.59
C GLY A 96 -1.06 -16.26 -6.59
N THR A 97 -1.35 -17.57 -6.70
CA THR A 97 -2.49 -18.05 -7.49
C THR A 97 -3.82 -17.55 -6.93
N LEU A 98 -4.01 -17.60 -5.61
CA LEU A 98 -5.24 -17.10 -4.98
C LEU A 98 -5.38 -15.58 -5.15
N VAL A 99 -4.29 -14.81 -5.02
CA VAL A 99 -4.27 -13.36 -5.33
C VAL A 99 -4.76 -13.10 -6.75
N SER A 100 -4.25 -13.85 -7.73
CA SER A 100 -4.68 -13.70 -9.12
C SER A 100 -6.14 -14.08 -9.34
N MET A 101 -6.61 -15.13 -8.70
CA MET A 101 -8.01 -15.57 -8.81
C MET A 101 -8.99 -14.57 -8.17
N GLU A 102 -8.63 -13.97 -7.05
CA GLU A 102 -9.55 -13.14 -6.25
C GLU A 102 -9.52 -11.66 -6.71
N MET A 103 -8.36 -11.17 -7.12
CA MET A 103 -8.16 -9.76 -7.50
C MET A 103 -8.18 -9.53 -9.01
N GLY A 104 -7.75 -10.52 -9.80
CA GLY A 104 -7.72 -10.44 -11.26
C GLY A 104 -6.38 -10.03 -11.86
N LYS A 105 -5.33 -9.76 -11.07
CA LYS A 105 -3.98 -9.51 -11.60
C LYS A 105 -3.35 -10.79 -12.14
N ILE A 106 -2.45 -10.67 -13.12
CA ILE A 106 -1.81 -11.83 -13.74
C ILE A 106 -0.96 -12.61 -12.71
N LYS A 107 -0.73 -13.89 -12.98
CA LYS A 107 -0.02 -14.81 -12.07
C LYS A 107 1.35 -14.28 -11.64
N GLN A 108 2.10 -13.68 -12.57
CA GLN A 108 3.40 -13.09 -12.28
C GLN A 108 3.31 -11.94 -11.26
N GLU A 109 2.26 -11.13 -11.35
CA GLU A 109 2.01 -10.04 -10.39
C GLU A 109 1.51 -10.58 -9.04
N GLY A 110 0.69 -11.64 -9.04
CA GLY A 110 0.27 -12.33 -7.82
C GLY A 110 1.45 -12.94 -7.05
N ASP A 111 2.36 -13.62 -7.76
CA ASP A 111 3.59 -14.16 -7.17
C ASP A 111 4.55 -13.06 -6.73
N GLY A 112 4.63 -11.97 -7.49
CA GLY A 112 5.42 -10.78 -7.15
C GLY A 112 4.95 -10.15 -5.85
N GLU A 113 3.64 -10.06 -5.64
CA GLU A 113 3.07 -9.52 -4.41
C GLU A 113 3.41 -10.36 -3.17
N VAL A 114 3.39 -11.69 -3.29
CA VAL A 114 3.87 -12.57 -2.21
C VAL A 114 5.38 -12.44 -2.02
N GLN A 115 6.14 -12.21 -3.10
CA GLN A 115 7.57 -11.93 -2.98
C GLN A 115 7.83 -10.65 -2.17
N GLU A 116 7.06 -9.59 -2.38
CA GLU A 116 7.17 -8.37 -1.57
C GLU A 116 6.92 -8.62 -0.07
N MET A 117 5.99 -9.53 0.28
CA MET A 117 5.80 -9.94 1.68
C MET A 117 7.06 -10.62 2.25
N ILE A 118 7.72 -11.46 1.45
CA ILE A 118 8.95 -12.17 1.83
C ILE A 118 10.09 -11.16 2.00
N ASP A 119 10.24 -10.25 1.05
CA ASP A 119 11.32 -9.25 1.04
C ASP A 119 11.21 -8.28 2.22
N ILE A 120 10.00 -7.85 2.59
CA ILE A 120 9.82 -7.02 3.79
C ILE A 120 10.04 -7.80 5.08
N ALA A 121 9.76 -9.11 5.11
CA ALA A 121 10.11 -9.95 6.24
C ALA A 121 11.64 -10.02 6.42
N ASP A 122 12.40 -10.23 5.35
CA ASP A 122 13.86 -10.23 5.36
C ASP A 122 14.42 -8.86 5.79
N PHE A 123 13.88 -7.77 5.26
CA PHE A 123 14.24 -6.41 5.67
C PHE A 123 13.99 -6.18 7.16
N ALA A 124 12.82 -6.57 7.67
CA ALA A 124 12.42 -6.42 9.07
C ALA A 124 13.36 -7.15 10.03
N VAL A 125 13.85 -8.34 9.65
CA VAL A 125 14.86 -9.10 10.44
C VAL A 125 16.12 -8.27 10.66
N GLY A 126 16.65 -7.64 9.61
CA GLY A 126 17.80 -6.75 9.71
C GLY A 126 17.48 -5.51 10.55
N GLN A 127 16.35 -4.86 10.24
CA GLN A 127 15.88 -3.65 10.92
C GLN A 127 15.65 -3.85 12.43
N ALA A 128 15.28 -5.06 12.87
CA ALA A 128 15.10 -5.39 14.29
C ALA A 128 16.33 -5.10 15.17
N ARG A 129 17.52 -4.99 14.57
CA ARG A 129 18.78 -4.62 15.25
C ARG A 129 19.17 -3.15 15.06
N MET A 130 18.37 -2.38 14.30
CA MET A 130 18.68 -1.01 13.88
C MET A 130 17.60 0.00 14.31
N LEU A 131 16.93 -0.25 15.44
CA LEU A 131 15.93 0.67 16.00
C LEU A 131 16.62 1.74 16.88
N TYR A 132 17.47 2.56 16.25
CA TYR A 132 18.38 3.47 16.94
C TYR A 132 17.68 4.70 17.52
N GLY A 133 18.14 5.10 18.74
CA GLY A 133 17.95 6.44 19.28
C GLY A 133 19.23 7.28 19.14
N LYS A 134 19.13 8.58 19.38
CA LYS A 134 20.24 9.53 19.37
C LYS A 134 20.73 9.76 20.79
N THR A 135 22.05 9.89 20.97
CA THR A 135 22.65 10.43 22.20
C THR A 135 23.15 11.85 21.90
N MET A 136 22.86 12.79 22.79
CA MET A 136 23.22 14.19 22.66
C MET A 136 23.80 14.75 23.95
N HIS A 137 24.59 15.82 23.86
CA HIS A 137 25.14 16.50 25.03
C HIS A 137 24.04 17.24 25.78
N SER A 138 24.14 17.20 27.11
CA SER A 138 23.32 18.02 28.02
C SER A 138 23.90 19.42 28.15
N GLU A 139 23.07 20.41 28.42
CA GLU A 139 23.48 21.75 28.85
C GLU A 139 23.93 21.79 30.31
N ARG A 140 23.72 20.70 31.07
CA ARG A 140 24.05 20.60 32.49
C ARG A 140 25.25 19.69 32.71
N PRO A 141 26.18 20.03 33.65
CA PRO A 141 27.24 19.12 34.05
C PRO A 141 26.68 17.82 34.59
N ASP A 142 27.39 16.71 34.37
CA ASP A 142 27.05 15.39 34.91
C ASP A 142 25.66 14.89 34.52
N HIS A 143 25.18 15.31 33.35
CA HIS A 143 23.93 14.82 32.75
C HIS A 143 24.16 14.20 31.39
N ARG A 144 23.33 13.22 31.05
CA ARG A 144 23.29 12.60 29.74
C ARG A 144 21.88 12.68 29.16
N MET A 145 21.76 13.14 27.93
CA MET A 145 20.52 13.14 27.17
C MET A 145 20.57 12.09 26.08
N TYR A 146 19.45 11.40 25.87
CA TYR A 146 19.31 10.48 24.75
C TYR A 146 17.84 10.32 24.38
N GLU A 147 17.59 9.86 23.14
CA GLU A 147 16.29 9.47 22.65
C GLU A 147 16.23 7.96 22.55
N GLN A 148 15.08 7.38 22.85
CA GLN A 148 14.76 5.98 22.59
C GLN A 148 13.34 5.84 22.05
N TRP A 149 13.10 4.70 21.44
CA TRP A 149 11.84 4.41 20.78
C TRP A 149 11.12 3.27 21.47
N HIS A 150 9.81 3.42 21.67
CA HIS A 150 8.95 2.45 22.32
C HIS A 150 7.76 2.11 21.43
N PRO A 151 7.24 0.86 21.48
CA PRO A 151 6.04 0.49 20.73
C PRO A 151 4.84 1.35 21.09
N LEU A 152 3.92 1.50 20.14
CA LEU A 152 2.70 2.28 20.32
C LEU A 152 1.60 1.48 21.01
N GLY A 153 1.33 0.25 20.56
CA GLY A 153 0.19 -0.56 20.97
C GLY A 153 -0.31 -1.44 19.84
N PRO A 154 -1.54 -1.91 19.90
CA PRO A 154 -2.20 -2.52 18.75
C PRO A 154 -2.32 -1.52 17.59
N ILE A 155 -1.96 -1.95 16.38
CA ILE A 155 -2.00 -1.14 15.16
C ILE A 155 -3.15 -1.63 14.29
N GLY A 156 -4.00 -0.72 13.84
CA GLY A 156 -5.01 -1.03 12.83
C GLY A 156 -4.44 -0.88 11.42
N VAL A 157 -4.56 -1.93 10.60
CA VAL A 157 -4.20 -1.88 9.17
C VAL A 157 -5.44 -2.12 8.34
N ILE A 158 -5.84 -1.13 7.55
CA ILE A 158 -6.96 -1.22 6.61
C ILE A 158 -6.36 -1.21 5.21
N SER A 159 -6.39 -2.34 4.52
CA SER A 159 -5.78 -2.51 3.20
C SER A 159 -6.81 -2.49 2.08
N ALA A 160 -6.37 -2.08 0.88
CA ALA A 160 -7.16 -2.05 -0.34
C ALA A 160 -7.11 -3.41 -1.08
N PHE A 161 -7.98 -3.56 -2.08
CA PHE A 161 -8.14 -4.81 -2.83
C PHE A 161 -7.00 -5.09 -3.81
N ASN A 162 -6.34 -4.04 -4.31
CA ASN A 162 -5.41 -4.13 -5.44
C ASN A 162 -4.04 -4.72 -5.07
N PHE A 163 -3.63 -4.58 -3.81
CA PHE A 163 -2.50 -5.27 -3.19
C PHE A 163 -2.98 -5.94 -1.90
N PRO A 164 -3.76 -7.03 -2.01
CA PRO A 164 -4.49 -7.59 -0.90
C PRO A 164 -3.61 -8.15 0.22
N VAL A 165 -2.34 -8.46 -0.04
CA VAL A 165 -1.45 -9.10 0.96
C VAL A 165 -0.16 -8.32 1.22
N ALA A 166 0.48 -7.73 0.21
CA ALA A 166 1.79 -7.08 0.34
C ALA A 166 1.74 -5.87 1.28
N VAL A 167 0.80 -4.96 1.08
CA VAL A 167 0.67 -3.71 1.86
C VAL A 167 0.43 -4.01 3.35
N TRP A 168 -0.34 -5.06 3.65
CA TRP A 168 -0.48 -5.51 5.03
C TRP A 168 0.88 -5.93 5.61
N ALA A 169 1.67 -6.72 4.89
CA ALA A 169 2.97 -7.20 5.35
C ALA A 169 3.97 -6.05 5.55
N TRP A 170 3.97 -5.03 4.67
CA TRP A 170 4.79 -3.83 4.82
C TRP A 170 4.56 -3.14 6.17
N ASN A 171 3.31 -3.10 6.60
CA ASN A 171 2.92 -2.55 7.90
C ASN A 171 3.17 -3.54 9.05
N ALA A 172 2.64 -4.76 8.94
CA ALA A 172 2.55 -5.72 10.03
C ALA A 172 3.93 -6.22 10.51
N PHE A 173 4.84 -6.53 9.58
CA PHE A 173 6.16 -7.05 9.95
C PHE A 173 7.05 -5.98 10.55
N ILE A 174 6.99 -4.75 10.05
CA ILE A 174 7.69 -3.62 10.66
C ILE A 174 7.08 -3.27 12.03
N ALA A 175 5.75 -3.24 12.15
CA ALA A 175 5.09 -3.04 13.44
C ALA A 175 5.46 -4.11 14.47
N ALA A 176 5.57 -5.39 14.05
CA ALA A 176 5.92 -6.49 14.93
C ALA A 176 7.35 -6.38 15.48
N ILE A 177 8.35 -6.07 14.64
CA ILE A 177 9.73 -5.87 15.16
C ILE A 177 9.82 -4.67 16.09
N CYS A 178 8.96 -3.67 15.93
CA CYS A 178 8.82 -2.54 16.85
C CYS A 178 8.13 -2.92 18.17
N GLY A 179 7.52 -4.12 18.27
CA GLY A 179 6.88 -4.63 19.48
C GLY A 179 5.38 -4.33 19.59
N ASN A 180 4.74 -4.02 18.47
CA ASN A 180 3.30 -3.83 18.37
C ASN A 180 2.60 -5.13 17.98
N THR A 181 1.30 -5.20 18.22
CA THR A 181 0.39 -6.17 17.61
C THR A 181 -0.37 -5.51 16.48
N THR A 182 -0.92 -6.29 15.54
CA THR A 182 -1.57 -5.76 14.35
C THR A 182 -2.97 -6.37 14.18
N ILE A 183 -3.94 -5.53 13.92
CA ILE A 183 -5.31 -5.91 13.61
C ILE A 183 -5.58 -5.51 12.17
N TRP A 184 -5.79 -6.50 11.32
CA TRP A 184 -5.99 -6.32 9.90
C TRP A 184 -7.46 -6.30 9.53
N LYS A 185 -7.87 -5.22 8.86
CA LYS A 185 -9.16 -5.15 8.15
C LYS A 185 -8.89 -5.10 6.65
N PRO A 186 -8.92 -6.25 5.95
CA PRO A 186 -8.74 -6.29 4.51
C PRO A 186 -9.93 -5.71 3.76
N SER A 187 -9.76 -5.50 2.44
CA SER A 187 -10.87 -5.21 1.55
C SER A 187 -11.89 -6.33 1.53
N SER A 188 -13.18 -5.98 1.45
CA SER A 188 -14.25 -6.96 1.27
C SER A 188 -14.26 -7.60 -0.12
N SER A 189 -13.51 -7.06 -1.09
CA SER A 189 -13.39 -7.64 -2.43
C SER A 189 -12.35 -8.76 -2.51
N THR A 190 -11.45 -8.86 -1.52
CA THR A 190 -10.35 -9.83 -1.50
C THR A 190 -10.18 -10.44 -0.10
N PRO A 191 -11.22 -11.06 0.48
CA PRO A 191 -11.17 -11.59 1.84
C PRO A 191 -10.41 -12.91 1.97
N LEU A 192 -10.38 -13.75 0.92
CA LEU A 192 -9.80 -15.10 1.02
C LEU A 192 -8.28 -15.08 1.07
N THR A 193 -7.63 -14.20 0.32
CA THR A 193 -6.18 -13.98 0.41
C THR A 193 -5.76 -13.59 1.82
N ALA A 194 -6.55 -12.76 2.47
CA ALA A 194 -6.28 -12.33 3.85
C ALA A 194 -6.47 -13.48 4.85
N ILE A 195 -7.48 -14.34 4.68
CA ILE A 195 -7.67 -15.56 5.49
C ILE A 195 -6.49 -16.51 5.29
N ALA A 196 -6.03 -16.71 4.06
CA ALA A 196 -4.87 -17.54 3.76
C ALA A 196 -3.61 -17.06 4.49
N VAL A 197 -3.34 -15.76 4.44
CA VAL A 197 -2.22 -15.15 5.18
C VAL A 197 -2.39 -15.31 6.68
N GLN A 198 -3.60 -15.12 7.22
CA GLN A 198 -3.87 -15.31 8.65
C GLN A 198 -3.63 -16.77 9.08
N ASN A 199 -4.02 -17.76 8.28
CA ASN A 199 -3.74 -19.18 8.56
C ASN A 199 -2.23 -19.46 8.62
N ILE A 200 -1.44 -18.91 7.68
CA ILE A 200 0.02 -19.01 7.68
C ILE A 200 0.60 -18.38 8.96
N CYS A 201 0.15 -17.17 9.30
CA CYS A 201 0.59 -16.46 10.51
C CYS A 201 0.23 -17.22 11.78
N ASN A 202 -0.98 -17.78 11.88
CA ASN A 202 -1.43 -18.55 13.03
C ASN A 202 -0.51 -19.74 13.30
N SER A 203 -0.20 -20.53 12.29
CA SER A 203 0.69 -21.68 12.38
C SER A 203 2.10 -21.29 12.89
N VAL A 204 2.63 -20.14 12.46
CA VAL A 204 3.92 -19.65 12.94
C VAL A 204 3.84 -19.12 14.36
N MET A 205 2.79 -18.35 14.68
CA MET A 205 2.58 -17.84 16.04
C MET A 205 2.46 -18.99 17.05
N GLU A 206 1.67 -20.01 16.74
CA GLU A 206 1.46 -21.18 17.62
C GLU A 206 2.78 -21.89 17.92
N ARG A 207 3.58 -22.21 16.89
CA ARG A 207 4.89 -22.86 17.06
C ARG A 207 5.84 -22.09 17.97
N ASN A 208 5.67 -20.77 18.04
CA ASN A 208 6.50 -19.88 18.86
C ASN A 208 5.83 -19.51 20.21
N GLY A 209 4.68 -20.08 20.53
CA GLY A 209 3.96 -19.81 21.78
C GLY A 209 3.30 -18.44 21.85
N TYR A 210 2.99 -17.84 20.69
CA TYR A 210 2.30 -16.55 20.59
C TYR A 210 0.88 -16.72 20.04
N SER A 211 0.02 -15.77 20.38
CA SER A 211 -1.28 -15.56 19.74
C SER A 211 -1.56 -14.05 19.66
N ALA A 212 -2.46 -13.65 18.79
CA ALA A 212 -2.94 -12.27 18.63
C ALA A 212 -1.86 -11.19 18.36
N ILE A 213 -0.66 -11.61 17.91
CA ILE A 213 0.32 -10.67 17.37
C ILE A 213 -0.19 -10.14 16.02
N PHE A 214 -0.71 -11.04 15.20
CA PHE A 214 -1.43 -10.74 13.95
C PHE A 214 -2.85 -11.27 14.08
N SER A 215 -3.83 -10.39 13.90
CA SER A 215 -5.25 -10.69 14.00
C SER A 215 -6.00 -10.11 12.81
N ILE A 216 -7.15 -10.68 12.46
CA ILE A 216 -7.95 -10.27 11.30
C ILE A 216 -9.41 -10.01 11.69
N LEU A 217 -10.01 -9.01 11.02
CA LEU A 217 -11.42 -8.64 11.11
C LEU A 217 -11.96 -8.32 9.71
N ILE A 218 -12.70 -9.25 9.11
CA ILE A 218 -13.32 -9.08 7.79
C ILE A 218 -14.77 -8.62 7.98
N GLY A 219 -15.11 -7.48 7.41
CA GLY A 219 -16.45 -6.93 7.47
C GLY A 219 -16.58 -5.62 6.72
N LYS A 220 -17.80 -5.10 6.62
CA LYS A 220 -18.09 -3.83 5.94
C LYS A 220 -17.27 -2.68 6.54
N GLY A 221 -16.75 -1.82 5.67
CA GLY A 221 -16.04 -0.60 6.09
C GLY A 221 -16.87 0.29 7.00
N SER A 222 -18.17 0.41 6.71
CA SER A 222 -19.13 1.20 7.49
C SER A 222 -19.48 0.62 8.88
N VAL A 223 -19.05 -0.61 9.19
CA VAL A 223 -19.27 -1.25 10.49
C VAL A 223 -17.92 -1.48 11.17
N ILE A 224 -17.17 -2.47 10.72
CA ILE A 224 -15.88 -2.88 11.34
C ILE A 224 -14.80 -1.81 11.10
N GLY A 225 -14.73 -1.23 9.90
CA GLY A 225 -13.78 -0.16 9.60
C GLY A 225 -14.04 1.09 10.43
N GLU A 226 -15.30 1.50 10.53
CA GLU A 226 -15.71 2.67 11.31
C GLU A 226 -15.41 2.48 12.81
N LYS A 227 -15.70 1.29 13.35
CA LYS A 227 -15.39 0.96 14.74
C LYS A 227 -13.88 0.99 14.99
N LEU A 228 -13.06 0.47 14.05
CA LEU A 228 -11.59 0.43 14.18
C LEU A 228 -10.97 1.84 14.19
N ILE A 229 -11.41 2.76 13.32
CA ILE A 229 -10.84 4.11 13.25
C ILE A 229 -11.24 5.00 14.42
N GLN A 230 -12.37 4.69 15.09
CA GLN A 230 -12.85 5.42 16.27
C GLN A 230 -12.33 4.87 17.60
N ASP A 231 -11.76 3.66 17.63
CA ASP A 231 -11.34 3.02 18.87
C ASP A 231 -10.07 3.65 19.47
N ASN A 232 -10.20 4.25 20.65
CA ASN A 232 -9.09 4.86 21.39
C ASN A 232 -7.98 3.88 21.79
N LYS A 233 -8.26 2.57 21.77
CA LYS A 233 -7.28 1.52 22.09
C LYS A 233 -6.28 1.30 20.95
N ILE A 234 -6.54 1.85 19.75
CA ILE A 234 -5.72 1.70 18.54
C ILE A 234 -4.99 3.01 18.24
N PRO A 235 -3.74 3.18 18.67
CA PRO A 235 -3.02 4.47 18.59
C PRO A 235 -2.64 4.88 17.16
N LEU A 236 -2.56 3.93 16.23
CA LEU A 236 -2.19 4.16 14.83
C LEU A 236 -3.11 3.37 13.90
N ILE A 237 -3.60 4.04 12.88
CA ILE A 237 -4.29 3.44 11.73
C ILE A 237 -3.43 3.65 10.49
N SER A 238 -2.99 2.56 9.86
CA SER A 238 -2.54 2.58 8.46
C SER A 238 -3.74 2.31 7.57
N PHE A 239 -3.99 3.21 6.63
CA PHE A 239 -5.12 3.14 5.71
C PHE A 239 -4.66 3.29 4.27
N THR A 240 -4.95 2.28 3.46
CA THR A 240 -4.77 2.30 2.00
C THR A 240 -6.13 2.28 1.33
N GLY A 241 -6.39 3.27 0.47
CA GLY A 241 -7.68 3.36 -0.22
C GLY A 241 -7.88 4.68 -0.96
N SER A 242 -9.15 5.05 -1.22
CA SER A 242 -9.46 6.29 -1.95
C SER A 242 -9.18 7.54 -1.11
N THR A 243 -8.82 8.65 -1.78
CA THR A 243 -8.63 9.97 -1.15
C THR A 243 -9.85 10.41 -0.33
N LYS A 244 -11.06 10.15 -0.85
CA LYS A 244 -12.31 10.46 -0.13
C LYS A 244 -12.38 9.74 1.23
N MET A 245 -12.07 8.45 1.25
CA MET A 245 -12.08 7.67 2.50
C MET A 245 -10.91 8.04 3.41
N GLY A 246 -9.74 8.36 2.84
CA GLY A 246 -8.58 8.85 3.60
C GLY A 246 -8.91 10.12 4.39
N ARG A 247 -9.62 11.07 3.79
CA ARG A 247 -10.12 12.28 4.49
C ARG A 247 -11.03 11.92 5.67
N HIS A 248 -11.95 10.97 5.48
CA HIS A 248 -12.83 10.49 6.54
C HIS A 248 -12.04 9.83 7.69
N VAL A 249 -11.15 8.91 7.35
CA VAL A 249 -10.29 8.22 8.33
C VAL A 249 -9.46 9.21 9.13
N THR A 250 -8.79 10.16 8.46
CA THR A 250 -7.99 11.19 9.12
C THR A 250 -8.82 12.02 10.10
N SER A 251 -10.01 12.47 9.68
CA SER A 251 -10.91 13.23 10.55
C SER A 251 -11.22 12.43 11.83
N LYS A 252 -11.66 11.18 11.68
CA LYS A 252 -12.06 10.34 12.81
C LYS A 252 -10.91 9.98 13.74
N VAL A 253 -9.75 9.66 13.19
CA VAL A 253 -8.56 9.34 13.98
C VAL A 253 -8.02 10.57 14.71
N SER A 254 -8.04 11.75 14.07
CA SER A 254 -7.59 13.01 14.67
C SER A 254 -8.50 13.48 15.82
N GLU A 255 -9.82 13.24 15.75
CA GLU A 255 -10.76 13.54 16.84
C GLU A 255 -10.34 12.92 18.19
N ARG A 256 -9.60 11.79 18.15
CA ARG A 256 -9.11 11.04 19.33
C ARG A 256 -7.59 11.15 19.54
N PHE A 257 -6.91 12.06 18.84
CA PHE A 257 -5.45 12.23 18.86
C PHE A 257 -4.65 10.98 18.44
N GLY A 258 -5.26 10.09 17.66
CA GLY A 258 -4.58 8.95 17.02
C GLY A 258 -3.69 9.40 15.86
N LYS A 259 -2.82 8.49 15.44
CA LYS A 259 -1.93 8.70 14.29
C LYS A 259 -2.47 7.98 13.06
N THR A 260 -2.11 8.48 11.88
CA THR A 260 -2.41 7.83 10.60
C THR A 260 -1.16 7.67 9.74
N ILE A 261 -1.11 6.58 8.98
CA ILE A 261 -0.34 6.43 7.76
C ILE A 261 -1.38 6.32 6.65
N LEU A 262 -1.30 7.17 5.64
CA LEU A 262 -2.30 7.24 4.58
C LEU A 262 -1.64 7.02 3.23
N GLU A 263 -2.05 5.95 2.56
CA GLU A 263 -1.64 5.63 1.20
C GLU A 263 -2.88 5.65 0.30
N LEU A 264 -3.05 6.78 -0.38
CA LEU A 264 -4.27 7.08 -1.14
C LEU A 264 -4.01 7.05 -2.64
N GLY A 265 -4.91 7.66 -3.42
CA GLY A 265 -4.80 7.69 -4.87
C GLY A 265 -3.56 8.42 -5.38
N GLY A 266 -3.18 8.11 -6.61
CA GLY A 266 -2.09 8.74 -7.35
C GLY A 266 -2.53 9.17 -8.75
N ASN A 267 -1.86 10.17 -9.30
CA ASN A 267 -2.06 10.61 -10.69
C ASN A 267 -0.70 10.73 -11.40
N ASN A 268 0.00 9.61 -11.38
CA ASN A 268 1.43 9.54 -11.64
C ASN A 268 1.77 9.86 -13.08
N ALA A 269 2.83 10.64 -13.28
CA ALA A 269 3.28 11.03 -14.60
C ALA A 269 4.69 10.55 -14.91
N ILE A 270 4.93 10.28 -16.20
CA ILE A 270 6.25 10.13 -16.77
C ILE A 270 6.50 11.33 -17.68
N ILE A 271 7.56 12.09 -17.41
CA ILE A 271 8.08 13.12 -18.32
C ILE A 271 8.99 12.43 -19.32
N VAL A 272 8.76 12.65 -20.61
CA VAL A 272 9.60 12.12 -21.70
C VAL A 272 10.32 13.31 -22.34
N ASP A 273 11.60 13.45 -21.99
CA ASP A 273 12.50 14.49 -22.46
C ASP A 273 12.95 14.23 -23.93
N GLU A 274 13.37 15.26 -24.66
CA GLU A 274 13.85 15.13 -26.04
C GLU A 274 15.01 14.13 -26.21
N SER A 275 15.80 13.93 -25.15
CA SER A 275 16.94 13.02 -25.10
C SER A 275 16.59 11.60 -24.62
N ALA A 276 15.30 11.32 -24.36
CA ALA A 276 14.86 10.05 -23.80
C ALA A 276 15.10 8.87 -24.76
N ASP A 277 15.54 7.76 -24.20
CA ASP A 277 15.65 6.49 -24.94
C ASP A 277 14.29 5.81 -25.03
N MET A 278 13.70 5.77 -26.21
CA MET A 278 12.39 5.14 -26.46
C MET A 278 12.37 3.63 -26.22
N GLU A 279 13.51 2.95 -26.28
CA GLU A 279 13.63 1.53 -25.97
C GLU A 279 13.39 1.25 -24.46
N LEU A 280 13.67 2.24 -23.61
CA LEU A 280 13.35 2.20 -22.18
C LEU A 280 11.94 2.76 -21.90
N VAL A 281 11.56 3.85 -22.59
CA VAL A 281 10.28 4.55 -22.34
C VAL A 281 9.09 3.65 -22.60
N ILE A 282 9.02 3.03 -23.79
CA ILE A 282 7.83 2.29 -24.22
C ILE A 282 7.49 1.11 -23.28
N PRO A 283 8.44 0.21 -22.95
CA PRO A 283 8.15 -0.88 -22.00
C PRO A 283 7.75 -0.38 -20.60
N ALA A 284 8.41 0.67 -20.09
CA ALA A 284 8.10 1.24 -18.78
C ALA A 284 6.69 1.85 -18.73
N VAL A 285 6.29 2.55 -19.80
CA VAL A 285 4.95 3.14 -19.92
C VAL A 285 3.88 2.05 -20.02
N VAL A 286 4.06 1.04 -20.89
CA VAL A 286 3.10 -0.06 -21.03
C VAL A 286 2.94 -0.81 -19.71
N PHE A 287 4.05 -1.20 -19.08
CA PHE A 287 3.99 -1.87 -17.78
C PHE A 287 3.31 -1.02 -16.71
N GLY A 288 3.64 0.27 -16.64
CA GLY A 288 3.08 1.19 -15.65
C GLY A 288 1.59 1.48 -15.86
N ALA A 289 1.12 1.55 -17.10
CA ALA A 289 -0.25 1.93 -17.43
C ALA A 289 -1.22 0.72 -17.49
N VAL A 290 -0.72 -0.45 -17.94
CA VAL A 290 -1.53 -1.65 -18.20
C VAL A 290 -1.44 -2.65 -17.04
N GLY A 291 -0.32 -2.67 -16.30
CA GLY A 291 -0.11 -3.57 -15.17
C GLY A 291 -1.26 -3.51 -14.17
N THR A 292 -1.72 -4.66 -13.70
CA THR A 292 -2.90 -4.82 -12.82
C THR A 292 -4.15 -4.12 -13.39
N ALA A 293 -4.28 -4.06 -14.72
CA ALA A 293 -5.34 -3.31 -15.43
C ALA A 293 -5.46 -1.84 -14.99
N GLY A 294 -4.33 -1.16 -14.75
CA GLY A 294 -4.29 0.23 -14.27
C GLY A 294 -4.76 0.41 -12.81
N GLN A 295 -4.94 -0.68 -12.05
CA GLN A 295 -5.44 -0.64 -10.67
C GLN A 295 -4.32 -0.63 -9.63
N ARG A 296 -3.26 0.16 -9.88
CA ARG A 296 -2.21 0.47 -8.88
C ARG A 296 -2.28 1.94 -8.51
N CYS A 297 -2.02 2.26 -7.27
CA CYS A 297 -1.84 3.66 -6.85
C CYS A 297 -0.68 4.33 -7.59
N THR A 298 0.34 3.55 -7.99
CA THR A 298 1.51 3.98 -8.77
C THR A 298 1.35 3.82 -10.29
N SER A 299 0.17 3.42 -10.83
CA SER A 299 -0.04 3.32 -12.27
C SER A 299 0.32 4.61 -12.99
N THR A 300 1.00 4.48 -14.13
CA THR A 300 1.27 5.61 -15.03
C THR A 300 -0.04 6.06 -15.65
N ARG A 301 -0.48 7.26 -15.31
CA ARG A 301 -1.74 7.83 -15.80
C ARG A 301 -1.50 8.90 -16.85
N ARG A 302 -0.40 9.67 -16.72
CA ARG A 302 -0.07 10.78 -17.59
C ARG A 302 1.32 10.60 -18.19
N ILE A 303 1.43 10.78 -19.50
CA ILE A 303 2.69 10.99 -20.20
C ILE A 303 2.76 12.46 -20.54
N ILE A 304 3.79 13.13 -20.06
CA ILE A 304 4.10 14.53 -20.35
C ILE A 304 5.29 14.47 -21.29
N ILE A 305 5.03 14.67 -22.60
CA ILE A 305 6.00 14.41 -23.66
C ILE A 305 6.41 15.69 -24.38
N GLN A 306 7.69 15.80 -24.65
CA GLN A 306 8.25 16.89 -25.45
C GLN A 306 7.60 16.90 -26.84
N ASP A 307 7.10 18.07 -27.27
CA ASP A 307 6.25 18.20 -28.47
C ASP A 307 6.85 17.58 -29.73
N SER A 308 8.18 17.69 -29.91
CA SER A 308 8.89 17.09 -31.06
C SER A 308 8.86 15.57 -31.12
N LEU A 309 8.62 14.89 -29.98
CA LEU A 309 8.60 13.43 -29.89
C LEU A 309 7.19 12.84 -29.98
N TYR A 310 6.16 13.69 -29.92
CA TYR A 310 4.78 13.24 -29.72
C TYR A 310 4.30 12.23 -30.76
N ASP A 311 4.44 12.54 -32.06
CA ASP A 311 3.93 11.67 -33.13
C ASP A 311 4.66 10.32 -33.16
N SER A 312 5.99 10.33 -33.06
CA SER A 312 6.81 9.12 -33.00
C SER A 312 6.49 8.26 -31.77
N PHE A 313 6.25 8.89 -30.63
CA PHE A 313 5.85 8.18 -29.40
C PHE A 313 4.48 7.59 -29.56
N LEU A 314 3.52 8.36 -30.09
CA LEU A 314 2.13 7.88 -30.28
C LEU A 314 2.11 6.63 -31.16
N ASP A 315 2.80 6.62 -32.29
CA ASP A 315 2.88 5.46 -33.16
C ASP A 315 3.45 4.22 -32.44
N LYS A 316 4.51 4.40 -31.67
CA LYS A 316 5.17 3.31 -30.94
C LYS A 316 4.29 2.77 -29.81
N ILE A 317 3.63 3.64 -29.03
CA ILE A 317 2.78 3.19 -27.92
C ILE A 317 1.52 2.50 -28.41
N LEU A 318 0.91 2.94 -29.50
CA LEU A 318 -0.23 2.26 -30.11
C LEU A 318 0.14 0.86 -30.57
N ASN A 319 1.28 0.72 -31.27
CA ASN A 319 1.78 -0.61 -31.66
C ASN A 319 2.04 -1.52 -30.45
N ALA A 320 2.56 -0.97 -29.36
CA ALA A 320 2.79 -1.74 -28.13
C ALA A 320 1.46 -2.17 -27.45
N TYR A 321 0.43 -1.30 -27.47
CA TYR A 321 -0.88 -1.61 -26.93
C TYR A 321 -1.62 -2.71 -27.71
N GLU A 322 -1.43 -2.79 -29.03
CA GLU A 322 -1.96 -3.88 -29.86
C GLU A 322 -1.43 -5.27 -29.46
N GLN A 323 -0.25 -5.32 -28.82
CA GLN A 323 0.38 -6.55 -28.36
C GLN A 323 -0.07 -6.97 -26.95
N VAL A 324 -0.86 -6.16 -26.25
CA VAL A 324 -1.33 -6.47 -24.90
C VAL A 324 -2.41 -7.54 -24.98
N LYS A 325 -2.05 -8.76 -24.60
CA LYS A 325 -2.99 -9.88 -24.51
C LYS A 325 -3.83 -9.76 -23.24
N ILE A 326 -5.14 -9.61 -23.44
CA ILE A 326 -6.14 -9.51 -22.37
C ILE A 326 -6.80 -10.87 -22.20
N GLY A 327 -6.92 -11.38 -20.97
CA GLY A 327 -7.52 -12.69 -20.74
C GLY A 327 -7.45 -13.19 -19.31
N ASP A 328 -7.58 -14.51 -19.17
CA ASP A 328 -7.50 -15.18 -17.87
C ASP A 328 -6.15 -14.87 -17.19
N PRO A 329 -6.16 -14.32 -15.97
CA PRO A 329 -4.94 -14.00 -15.21
C PRO A 329 -4.01 -15.19 -14.98
N LEU A 330 -4.53 -16.41 -15.01
CA LEU A 330 -3.74 -17.64 -14.80
C LEU A 330 -3.15 -18.21 -16.10
N ASP A 331 -3.53 -17.68 -17.28
CA ASP A 331 -2.85 -18.02 -18.53
C ASP A 331 -1.50 -17.27 -18.60
N SER A 332 -0.42 -18.01 -18.79
CA SER A 332 0.95 -17.48 -18.87
C SER A 332 1.19 -16.48 -20.00
N ASN A 333 0.32 -16.44 -21.00
CA ASN A 333 0.40 -15.49 -22.11
C ASN A 333 -0.38 -14.20 -21.87
N THR A 334 -1.21 -14.15 -20.83
CA THR A 334 -1.98 -12.95 -20.48
C THR A 334 -1.06 -11.87 -19.93
N LEU A 335 -1.21 -10.64 -20.43
CA LEU A 335 -0.49 -9.45 -19.97
C LEU A 335 -1.37 -8.50 -19.18
N MET A 336 -2.69 -8.55 -19.34
CA MET A 336 -3.65 -7.77 -18.59
C MET A 336 -4.88 -8.61 -18.23
N GLY A 337 -5.18 -8.70 -16.94
CA GLY A 337 -6.40 -9.32 -16.42
C GLY A 337 -7.60 -8.36 -16.39
N PRO A 338 -8.70 -8.73 -15.72
CA PRO A 338 -9.91 -7.92 -15.60
C PRO A 338 -9.74 -6.77 -14.56
N LEU A 339 -10.69 -5.86 -14.58
CA LEU A 339 -10.99 -4.99 -13.44
C LEU A 339 -11.63 -5.80 -12.31
N VAL A 340 -11.59 -5.28 -11.09
CA VAL A 340 -12.01 -6.03 -9.90
C VAL A 340 -13.52 -6.32 -9.85
N ASN A 341 -14.36 -5.46 -10.42
CA ASN A 341 -15.80 -5.58 -10.38
C ASN A 341 -16.49 -4.71 -11.45
N GLN A 342 -17.82 -4.82 -11.56
CA GLN A 342 -18.64 -4.05 -12.51
C GLN A 342 -18.56 -2.55 -12.27
N GLN A 343 -18.50 -2.08 -11.01
CA GLN A 343 -18.39 -0.65 -10.71
C GLN A 343 -17.11 -0.04 -11.32
N ALA A 344 -15.98 -0.78 -11.30
CA ALA A 344 -14.74 -0.32 -11.92
C ALA A 344 -14.86 -0.22 -13.44
N VAL A 345 -15.60 -1.13 -14.08
CA VAL A 345 -15.92 -1.05 -15.55
C VAL A 345 -16.77 0.19 -15.82
N ASP A 346 -17.80 0.43 -15.02
CA ASP A 346 -18.69 1.59 -15.18
C ASP A 346 -17.95 2.90 -15.02
N ASP A 347 -17.03 2.97 -14.03
CA ASP A 347 -16.21 4.16 -13.77
C ASP A 347 -15.20 4.40 -14.92
N TYR A 348 -14.63 3.32 -15.47
CA TYR A 348 -13.79 3.38 -16.68
C TYR A 348 -14.55 3.97 -17.88
N LEU A 349 -15.74 3.44 -18.18
CA LEU A 349 -16.55 3.92 -19.32
C LEU A 349 -16.98 5.37 -19.15
N LYS A 350 -17.41 5.76 -17.95
CA LYS A 350 -17.73 7.15 -17.63
C LYS A 350 -16.53 8.09 -17.82
N ALA A 351 -15.33 7.65 -17.45
CA ALA A 351 -14.11 8.43 -17.65
C ALA A 351 -13.83 8.64 -19.15
N ILE A 352 -13.98 7.61 -19.97
CA ILE A 352 -13.82 7.69 -21.43
C ILE A 352 -14.85 8.67 -22.03
N ASP A 353 -16.09 8.66 -21.59
CA ASP A 353 -17.13 9.58 -22.07
C ASP A 353 -16.84 11.03 -21.65
N ARG A 354 -16.33 11.24 -20.42
CA ARG A 354 -15.89 12.57 -19.97
C ARG A 354 -14.71 13.08 -20.79
N VAL A 355 -13.75 12.24 -21.13
CA VAL A 355 -12.63 12.59 -22.02
C VAL A 355 -13.14 13.06 -23.37
N LYS A 356 -14.02 12.30 -24.03
CA LYS A 356 -14.60 12.68 -25.33
C LYS A 356 -15.36 14.01 -25.24
N SER A 357 -16.14 14.20 -24.16
CA SER A 357 -16.90 15.43 -23.93
C SER A 357 -16.01 16.65 -23.67
N SER A 358 -14.79 16.45 -23.17
CA SER A 358 -13.77 17.50 -22.97
C SER A 358 -12.98 17.82 -24.23
N GLY A 359 -13.22 17.11 -25.35
CA GLY A 359 -12.54 17.29 -26.62
C GLY A 359 -11.31 16.37 -26.80
N GLY A 360 -11.13 15.37 -25.95
CA GLY A 360 -10.04 14.40 -26.04
C GLY A 360 -10.23 13.41 -27.19
N THR A 361 -9.11 12.96 -27.74
CA THR A 361 -9.08 11.93 -28.79
C THR A 361 -8.69 10.60 -28.16
N VAL A 362 -9.57 9.61 -28.25
CA VAL A 362 -9.26 8.22 -27.86
C VAL A 362 -8.65 7.53 -29.08
N HIS A 363 -7.34 7.23 -29.02
CA HIS A 363 -6.58 6.62 -30.12
C HIS A 363 -6.77 5.11 -30.19
N THR A 364 -6.89 4.46 -29.04
CA THR A 364 -7.17 3.01 -28.94
C THR A 364 -7.94 2.71 -27.66
N GLY A 365 -8.63 1.57 -27.61
CA GLY A 365 -9.38 1.09 -26.45
C GLY A 365 -10.63 1.90 -26.15
N GLY A 366 -10.93 2.06 -24.87
CA GLY A 366 -12.08 2.85 -24.42
C GLY A 366 -13.41 2.10 -24.43
N LYS A 367 -13.40 0.74 -24.41
CA LYS A 367 -14.57 -0.12 -24.44
C LYS A 367 -14.48 -1.24 -23.42
N ALA A 368 -15.62 -1.68 -22.93
CA ALA A 368 -15.73 -2.96 -22.25
C ALA A 368 -15.69 -4.11 -23.27
N ILE A 369 -15.11 -5.22 -22.88
CA ILE A 369 -15.06 -6.45 -23.69
C ILE A 369 -16.29 -7.30 -23.33
N GLU A 370 -17.08 -7.65 -24.32
CA GLU A 370 -18.27 -8.49 -24.12
C GLU A 370 -17.90 -9.91 -23.67
N GLY A 371 -18.64 -10.46 -22.75
CA GLY A 371 -18.45 -11.83 -22.26
C GLY A 371 -18.56 -11.93 -20.73
N LYS A 372 -18.02 -13.04 -20.18
CA LYS A 372 -17.90 -13.19 -18.73
C LYS A 372 -16.69 -12.41 -18.22
N GLY A 373 -16.78 -11.92 -16.98
CA GLY A 373 -15.72 -11.16 -16.33
C GLY A 373 -15.75 -9.67 -16.65
N TYR A 374 -14.87 -8.91 -15.99
CA TYR A 374 -14.87 -7.44 -15.98
C TYR A 374 -13.73 -6.87 -16.84
N PHE A 375 -13.63 -7.32 -18.09
CA PHE A 375 -12.56 -6.94 -19.00
C PHE A 375 -12.85 -5.63 -19.73
N VAL A 376 -11.80 -4.83 -19.93
CA VAL A 376 -11.83 -3.60 -20.71
C VAL A 376 -10.61 -3.54 -21.63
N GLU A 377 -10.73 -2.80 -22.74
CA GLU A 377 -9.59 -2.50 -23.61
C GLU A 377 -8.79 -1.33 -22.99
N PRO A 378 -7.45 -1.43 -22.81
CA PRO A 378 -6.66 -0.33 -22.28
C PRO A 378 -6.65 0.84 -23.27
N ALA A 379 -6.84 2.06 -22.76
CA ALA A 379 -7.05 3.24 -23.58
C ALA A 379 -5.82 4.16 -23.59
N VAL A 380 -5.53 4.70 -24.79
CA VAL A 380 -4.56 5.78 -25.01
C VAL A 380 -5.31 7.02 -25.50
N VAL A 381 -5.10 8.16 -24.85
CA VAL A 381 -5.89 9.36 -25.03
C VAL A 381 -5.01 10.60 -25.12
N SER A 382 -5.21 11.46 -26.13
CA SER A 382 -4.67 12.82 -26.12
C SER A 382 -5.52 13.70 -25.22
N ALA A 383 -4.88 14.39 -24.28
CA ALA A 383 -5.58 15.18 -23.25
C ALA A 383 -4.83 16.47 -22.92
N GLN A 384 -5.50 17.34 -22.16
CA GLN A 384 -4.91 18.53 -21.56
C GLN A 384 -4.97 18.39 -20.04
N ASN A 385 -3.93 18.85 -19.33
CA ASN A 385 -3.77 18.60 -17.90
C ASN A 385 -4.90 19.25 -17.06
N GLU A 386 -5.39 20.39 -17.48
CA GLU A 386 -6.44 21.16 -16.78
C GLU A 386 -7.84 20.54 -16.85
N TRP A 387 -8.05 19.49 -17.64
CA TRP A 387 -9.36 18.84 -17.67
C TRP A 387 -9.65 18.13 -16.36
N GLY A 388 -10.83 18.34 -15.80
CA GLY A 388 -11.20 17.75 -14.51
C GLY A 388 -11.08 16.23 -14.46
N ILE A 389 -11.31 15.52 -15.61
CA ILE A 389 -11.13 14.07 -15.68
C ILE A 389 -9.65 13.66 -15.61
N VAL A 390 -8.74 14.50 -16.08
CA VAL A 390 -7.28 14.24 -16.01
C VAL A 390 -6.75 14.54 -14.61
N GLN A 391 -7.34 15.49 -13.89
CA GLN A 391 -7.01 15.86 -12.51
C GLN A 391 -7.50 14.81 -11.49
N GLU A 392 -8.55 14.06 -11.83
CA GLU A 392 -9.10 13.00 -10.99
C GLU A 392 -8.41 11.66 -11.30
N GLU A 393 -8.21 10.84 -10.27
CA GLU A 393 -7.75 9.46 -10.47
C GLU A 393 -8.89 8.60 -11.01
N THR A 394 -8.71 8.00 -12.19
CA THR A 394 -9.52 6.87 -12.66
C THR A 394 -8.73 5.58 -12.46
N PHE A 395 -9.22 4.70 -11.58
CA PHE A 395 -8.51 3.47 -11.19
C PHE A 395 -8.71 2.34 -12.22
N ALA A 396 -8.29 2.62 -13.46
CA ALA A 396 -8.48 1.79 -14.64
C ALA A 396 -7.41 2.09 -15.70
N PRO A 397 -7.23 1.27 -16.75
CA PRO A 397 -6.14 1.42 -17.69
C PRO A 397 -6.40 2.52 -18.74
N ILE A 398 -6.31 3.78 -18.31
CA ILE A 398 -6.39 4.96 -19.19
C ILE A 398 -5.06 5.71 -19.10
N LEU A 399 -4.41 5.90 -20.25
CA LEU A 399 -3.18 6.66 -20.40
C LEU A 399 -3.45 7.99 -21.11
N TYR A 400 -3.20 9.10 -20.43
CA TYR A 400 -3.30 10.45 -20.99
C TYR A 400 -1.96 10.90 -21.54
N ILE A 401 -1.92 11.42 -22.78
CA ILE A 401 -0.73 11.98 -23.38
C ILE A 401 -0.89 13.50 -23.49
N ILE A 402 0.04 14.23 -22.90
CA ILE A 402 0.05 15.70 -22.77
C ILE A 402 1.37 16.21 -23.34
N LYS A 403 1.31 17.24 -24.19
CA LYS A 403 2.49 17.84 -24.81
C LYS A 403 3.09 18.92 -23.91
N TYR A 404 4.41 19.12 -23.99
CA TYR A 404 5.09 20.25 -23.38
C TYR A 404 6.23 20.77 -24.32
N LYS A 405 6.73 21.97 -24.05
CA LYS A 405 7.75 22.64 -24.85
C LYS A 405 9.13 22.67 -24.20
N ASP A 406 9.19 22.94 -22.90
CA ASP A 406 10.42 22.99 -22.12
C ASP A 406 10.27 22.32 -20.76
N ILE A 407 11.39 22.01 -20.12
CA ILE A 407 11.42 21.22 -18.88
C ILE A 407 10.73 21.92 -17.70
N ASP A 408 10.67 23.25 -17.66
CA ASP A 408 9.99 23.98 -16.61
C ASP A 408 8.46 23.84 -16.75
N GLU A 409 7.96 23.92 -17.98
CA GLU A 409 6.55 23.62 -18.29
C GLU A 409 6.21 22.16 -17.94
N ALA A 410 7.06 21.19 -18.30
CA ALA A 410 6.85 19.78 -17.99
C ALA A 410 6.71 19.54 -16.48
N ILE A 411 7.61 20.12 -15.68
CA ILE A 411 7.56 20.01 -14.21
C ILE A 411 6.32 20.71 -13.66
N SER A 412 5.95 21.87 -14.22
CA SER A 412 4.72 22.59 -13.81
C SER A 412 3.47 21.74 -14.07
N ILE A 413 3.33 21.18 -15.28
CA ILE A 413 2.22 20.27 -15.64
C ILE A 413 2.22 19.04 -14.74
N HIS A 414 3.39 18.46 -14.46
CA HIS A 414 3.53 17.30 -13.60
C HIS A 414 2.99 17.57 -12.20
N ASN A 415 3.40 18.67 -11.58
CA ASN A 415 3.04 19.03 -10.21
C ASN A 415 1.60 19.58 -10.08
N ASP A 416 0.98 20.01 -11.19
CA ASP A 416 -0.36 20.59 -11.23
C ASP A 416 -1.44 19.51 -11.22
N VAL A 417 -1.42 18.68 -10.17
CA VAL A 417 -2.47 17.71 -9.80
C VAL A 417 -2.56 17.62 -8.27
N PRO A 418 -3.73 17.24 -7.72
CA PRO A 418 -3.90 17.13 -6.26
C PRO A 418 -3.03 16.07 -5.60
N GLN A 419 -2.63 15.02 -6.32
CA GLN A 419 -1.89 13.86 -5.81
C GLN A 419 -0.38 14.05 -5.96
N GLY A 420 0.40 13.31 -5.17
CA GLY A 420 1.87 13.34 -5.23
C GLY A 420 2.50 12.01 -4.75
N LEU A 421 2.14 10.89 -5.39
CA LEU A 421 2.68 9.58 -4.98
C LEU A 421 3.97 9.26 -5.72
N SER A 422 3.91 8.99 -7.01
CA SER A 422 5.04 8.52 -7.81
C SER A 422 5.18 9.29 -9.11
N SER A 423 6.42 9.44 -9.57
CA SER A 423 6.77 10.20 -10.77
C SER A 423 8.04 9.67 -11.42
N SER A 424 8.22 9.99 -12.68
CA SER A 424 9.46 9.65 -13.38
C SER A 424 9.80 10.67 -14.48
N ILE A 425 11.08 10.77 -14.80
CA ILE A 425 11.58 11.41 -16.00
C ILE A 425 12.47 10.43 -16.77
N PHE A 426 12.30 10.37 -18.09
CA PHE A 426 13.22 9.68 -18.99
C PHE A 426 14.04 10.72 -19.72
N THR A 427 15.33 10.69 -19.51
CA THR A 427 16.30 11.67 -20.08
C THR A 427 17.72 11.14 -20.01
N THR A 428 18.54 11.50 -20.97
CA THR A 428 20.01 11.37 -20.91
C THR A 428 20.70 12.69 -20.53
N ASN A 429 19.92 13.78 -20.40
CA ASN A 429 20.42 15.07 -19.93
C ASN A 429 20.48 15.11 -18.41
N ILE A 430 21.70 15.05 -17.86
CA ILE A 430 21.92 15.06 -16.42
C ILE A 430 21.37 16.32 -15.74
N ALA A 431 21.39 17.49 -16.41
CA ALA A 431 20.84 18.72 -15.83
C ALA A 431 19.32 18.67 -15.67
N ASN A 432 18.60 18.05 -16.61
CA ASN A 432 17.16 17.84 -16.50
C ASN A 432 16.81 16.79 -15.43
N ALA A 433 17.61 15.71 -15.34
CA ALA A 433 17.45 14.71 -14.29
C ALA A 433 17.64 15.32 -12.88
N GLU A 434 18.73 16.04 -12.66
CA GLU A 434 19.01 16.71 -11.38
C GLU A 434 17.98 17.80 -11.06
N LYS A 435 17.51 18.54 -12.06
CA LYS A 435 16.43 19.53 -11.89
C LYS A 435 15.14 18.86 -11.42
N PHE A 436 14.76 17.74 -12.04
CA PHE A 436 13.58 16.98 -11.68
C PHE A 436 13.64 16.39 -10.25
N LEU A 437 14.83 15.97 -9.81
CA LEU A 437 15.04 15.43 -8.45
C LEU A 437 15.27 16.51 -7.38
N SER A 438 15.50 17.77 -7.79
CA SER A 438 15.74 18.87 -6.84
C SER A 438 14.44 19.39 -6.20
N GLN A 439 14.58 20.29 -5.22
CA GLN A 439 13.47 21.00 -4.59
C GLN A 439 12.59 21.84 -5.54
N ARG A 440 13.01 22.01 -6.80
CA ARG A 440 12.24 22.68 -7.85
C ARG A 440 11.59 21.70 -8.83
N GLY A 441 11.80 20.41 -8.62
CA GLY A 441 11.35 19.35 -9.49
C GLY A 441 10.04 18.71 -9.02
N SER A 442 10.01 17.38 -9.03
CA SER A 442 8.83 16.61 -8.63
C SER A 442 8.48 16.83 -7.17
N ASP A 443 7.20 17.02 -6.89
CA ASP A 443 6.63 17.14 -5.55
C ASP A 443 6.06 15.79 -5.02
N CYS A 444 6.39 14.69 -5.68
CA CYS A 444 5.97 13.35 -5.28
C CYS A 444 6.87 12.75 -4.20
N GLY A 445 6.33 11.79 -3.44
CA GLY A 445 7.11 10.99 -2.48
C GLY A 445 8.13 10.07 -3.16
N ILE A 446 7.87 9.67 -4.41
CA ILE A 446 8.76 8.83 -5.23
C ILE A 446 9.05 9.56 -6.55
N ALA A 447 10.34 9.79 -6.83
CA ALA A 447 10.80 10.42 -8.06
C ALA A 447 11.92 9.59 -8.68
N ASN A 448 11.71 9.10 -9.89
CA ASN A 448 12.58 8.16 -10.58
C ASN A 448 13.22 8.79 -11.83
N VAL A 449 14.36 8.27 -12.25
CA VAL A 449 15.01 8.64 -13.52
C VAL A 449 15.25 7.38 -14.34
N ASN A 450 14.77 7.35 -15.59
CA ASN A 450 14.92 6.24 -16.53
C ASN A 450 14.36 4.88 -16.04
N ILE A 451 13.38 4.93 -15.14
CA ILE A 451 12.57 3.80 -14.70
C ILE A 451 11.13 4.30 -14.53
N GLY A 452 10.12 3.43 -14.67
CA GLY A 452 8.70 3.81 -14.60
C GLY A 452 8.23 4.24 -13.21
N THR A 453 6.96 4.63 -13.11
CA THR A 453 6.30 5.05 -11.86
C THR A 453 5.90 3.86 -10.98
N SER A 454 5.73 2.66 -11.55
CA SER A 454 5.34 1.44 -10.86
C SER A 454 6.57 0.60 -10.55
N GLY A 455 6.99 0.55 -9.32
CA GLY A 455 8.17 -0.20 -8.89
C GLY A 455 8.71 0.39 -7.59
N ALA A 456 8.06 0.06 -6.48
CA ALA A 456 8.61 0.34 -5.16
C ALA A 456 9.58 -0.79 -4.79
N GLU A 457 10.74 -0.43 -4.29
CA GLU A 457 11.70 -1.37 -3.72
C GLU A 457 11.61 -1.36 -2.20
N ILE A 458 11.65 -2.55 -1.60
CA ILE A 458 11.43 -2.74 -0.15
C ILE A 458 12.44 -1.95 0.72
N GLY A 459 13.64 -1.68 0.23
CA GLY A 459 14.65 -0.88 0.95
C GLY A 459 14.28 0.61 1.13
N GLY A 460 13.41 1.14 0.27
CA GLY A 460 12.92 2.51 0.33
C GLY A 460 11.69 2.68 1.23
N ALA A 461 11.51 3.87 1.79
CA ALA A 461 10.26 4.24 2.43
C ALA A 461 9.23 4.57 1.35
N PHE A 462 8.07 3.89 1.40
CA PHE A 462 6.98 4.09 0.45
C PHE A 462 5.96 5.10 1.01
N GLY A 463 5.49 5.99 0.17
CA GLY A 463 4.43 6.94 0.50
C GLY A 463 4.45 8.20 -0.35
N GLY A 464 3.37 8.95 -0.30
CA GLY A 464 3.15 10.15 -1.10
C GLY A 464 2.98 11.43 -0.30
N GLU A 465 2.75 12.50 -1.04
CA GLU A 465 2.51 13.86 -0.56
C GLU A 465 1.14 14.36 -1.06
N LYS A 466 0.74 15.54 -0.64
CA LYS A 466 -0.51 16.19 -1.02
C LYS A 466 -1.74 15.31 -0.73
N GLU A 467 -2.66 15.14 -1.70
CA GLU A 467 -3.87 14.34 -1.52
C GLU A 467 -3.62 12.81 -1.58
N THR A 468 -2.40 12.37 -1.84
CA THR A 468 -2.01 10.97 -1.67
C THR A 468 -1.93 10.59 -0.19
N GLY A 469 -1.86 11.57 0.71
CA GLY A 469 -1.87 11.35 2.15
C GLY A 469 -0.55 11.70 2.82
N GLY A 470 -0.01 10.80 3.62
CA GLY A 470 1.24 11.06 4.36
C GLY A 470 1.59 9.97 5.35
N GLY A 471 2.77 10.10 5.91
CA GLY A 471 3.46 9.00 6.57
C GLY A 471 4.33 8.24 5.58
N ARG A 472 4.94 7.17 6.04
CA ARG A 472 5.69 6.23 5.19
C ARG A 472 5.53 4.82 5.72
N GLU A 473 5.48 3.86 4.82
CA GLU A 473 5.47 2.44 5.15
C GLU A 473 6.61 1.70 4.44
N SER A 474 6.72 0.39 4.57
CA SER A 474 7.77 -0.45 3.99
C SER A 474 9.16 -0.18 4.59
N GLY A 475 10.15 0.20 3.80
CA GLY A 475 11.57 0.24 4.16
C GLY A 475 12.08 1.51 4.84
N SER A 476 13.40 1.69 4.78
CA SER A 476 14.13 2.83 5.33
C SER A 476 13.82 3.07 6.82
N ASP A 477 13.38 4.26 7.18
CA ASP A 477 13.07 4.66 8.55
C ASP A 477 11.55 4.65 8.88
N SER A 478 10.74 3.99 8.05
CA SER A 478 9.29 3.84 8.24
C SER A 478 8.93 3.23 9.62
N TRP A 479 9.82 2.40 10.18
CA TRP A 479 9.66 1.84 11.52
C TRP A 479 9.36 2.90 12.60
N LYS A 480 9.80 4.15 12.40
CA LYS A 480 9.52 5.26 13.33
C LYS A 480 8.03 5.62 13.40
N GLN A 481 7.25 5.32 12.38
CA GLN A 481 5.80 5.53 12.37
C GLN A 481 5.09 4.63 13.40
N TYR A 482 5.65 3.44 13.65
CA TYR A 482 5.09 2.43 14.55
C TYR A 482 5.60 2.56 15.99
N MET A 483 6.36 3.61 16.30
CA MET A 483 6.95 3.81 17.62
C MET A 483 6.71 5.24 18.13
N ARG A 484 6.79 5.40 19.44
CA ARG A 484 6.84 6.71 20.08
C ARG A 484 8.26 7.04 20.50
N ARG A 485 8.73 8.21 20.15
CA ARG A 485 10.01 8.73 20.57
C ARG A 485 9.90 9.28 22.01
N GLN A 486 10.85 8.93 22.84
CA GLN A 486 10.97 9.44 24.20
C GLN A 486 12.36 10.07 24.41
N THR A 487 12.37 11.32 24.85
CA THR A 487 13.60 12.00 25.26
C THR A 487 13.83 11.76 26.75
N ASN A 488 15.04 11.34 27.10
CA ASN A 488 15.44 10.99 28.44
C ASN A 488 16.64 11.82 28.86
N THR A 489 16.67 12.23 30.13
CA THR A 489 17.83 12.87 30.75
C THR A 489 18.16 12.15 32.06
N ILE A 490 19.40 11.75 32.22
CA ILE A 490 19.91 11.12 33.43
C ILE A 490 20.88 12.10 34.07
N ASN A 491 20.62 12.42 35.34
CA ASN A 491 21.54 13.12 36.22
C ASN A 491 22.27 12.08 37.07
N TRP A 492 23.62 12.06 37.04
CA TRP A 492 24.43 11.19 37.89
C TRP A 492 25.23 11.98 38.96
N SER A 493 24.98 13.31 39.07
CA SER A 493 25.52 14.16 40.13
C SER A 493 24.64 14.14 41.39
N LYS A 494 25.11 14.78 42.45
CA LYS A 494 24.31 15.07 43.64
C LYS A 494 23.63 16.43 43.57
N ASP A 495 23.92 17.22 42.57
CA ASP A 495 23.39 18.56 42.37
C ASP A 495 22.19 18.52 41.39
N LEU A 496 21.22 19.36 41.66
CA LEU A 496 20.07 19.57 40.81
C LEU A 496 20.08 21.01 40.26
N PRO A 497 20.84 21.30 39.20
CA PRO A 497 20.86 22.63 38.62
C PRO A 497 19.49 22.90 37.96
N LEU A 498 18.73 23.81 38.60
CA LEU A 498 17.44 24.24 38.08
C LEU A 498 17.62 25.21 36.93
N ALA A 499 16.63 25.22 36.00
CA ALA A 499 16.65 26.14 34.89
C ALA A 499 16.61 27.60 35.37
N GLN A 500 17.27 28.50 34.62
CA GLN A 500 17.27 29.94 34.85
C GLN A 500 17.88 30.39 36.20
N GLY A 501 18.71 29.55 36.83
CA GLY A 501 19.36 29.89 38.11
C GLY A 501 18.39 30.01 39.29
N ILE A 502 17.23 29.34 39.21
CA ILE A 502 16.28 29.31 40.32
C ILE A 502 16.85 28.47 41.46
N GLU A 503 16.90 29.03 42.66
CA GLU A 503 17.31 28.34 43.89
C GLU A 503 16.11 28.27 44.83
N PHE A 504 15.86 27.10 45.39
CA PHE A 504 14.91 26.93 46.49
C PHE A 504 15.69 26.78 47.82
N ASN A 505 15.58 27.74 48.72
CA ASN A 505 16.02 27.55 50.08
C ASN A 505 15.06 26.61 50.80
N LEU A 506 15.42 25.34 50.81
CA LEU A 506 14.68 24.29 51.53
C LEU A 506 15.16 24.23 53.01
N ASP A 507 15.45 25.37 53.59
CA ASP A 507 15.84 25.40 54.98
C ASP A 507 14.67 24.96 55.87
N LYS A 508 14.73 23.67 56.20
CA LYS A 508 14.45 22.95 57.45
C LYS A 508 13.05 23.05 58.03
#